data_cf8b53a284c8b02ef9997e8951bb6b00
#
_entry.id   cf8b53a284c8b02ef9997e8951bb6b00
#
_cell.length_a   1.000
_cell.length_b   1.000
_cell.length_c   1.000
_cell.angle_alpha   90.00
_cell.angle_beta   90.00
_cell.angle_gamma   90.00
#
_symmetry.space_group_name_H-M   'P 1'
#
loop_
_entity.id
_entity.type
_entity.pdbx_description
1 polymer ?
#
loop_
_entity_poly.entity_id
_entity_poly.type
_entity_poly.pdbx_seq_one_letter_code
_entity_poly.pdbx_strand_id
1 'polypeptide(L)'
;MDTTAKNGGEMDVNEIFTSKAQQASTVEQGETIIELKDVTIRFNKNNLKIDNLKEYFIRLVTRQLMFQEFIALKDINLEIKKGESWGFIGTNGAGKSTLLKVVSRILKPSSGTVSVSGTVAALIELGAGIDPQLTARENIFLNGTLLGYSKAFIESKFDEIVEFSELQDF
;
A
#
# COMPACT_ATOMS: atom_id res chain seq x y z
N MET A 1 -42.03 -16.44 6.03
CA MET A 1 -40.99 -16.37 4.97
C MET A 1 -40.07 -15.24 5.37
N ASP A 2 -38.98 -15.64 5.99
CA ASP A 2 -38.07 -14.76 6.69
C ASP A 2 -36.88 -14.49 5.74
N THR A 3 -36.73 -13.26 5.26
CA THR A 3 -35.64 -12.82 4.44
C THR A 3 -34.70 -11.99 5.31
N THR A 4 -33.82 -12.68 6.06
CA THR A 4 -32.69 -12.05 6.73
C THR A 4 -31.69 -11.54 5.68
N ALA A 5 -31.70 -10.22 5.49
CA ALA A 5 -30.63 -9.51 4.80
C ALA A 5 -29.33 -9.73 5.55
N LYS A 6 -28.35 -10.38 4.92
CA LYS A 6 -26.98 -10.47 5.41
C LYS A 6 -26.37 -9.06 5.37
N ASN A 7 -26.31 -8.43 6.51
CA ASN A 7 -25.42 -7.31 6.77
C ASN A 7 -23.98 -7.76 6.48
N GLY A 8 -23.37 -7.18 5.46
CA GLY A 8 -21.93 -7.27 5.24
C GLY A 8 -21.25 -6.63 6.45
N GLY A 9 -20.65 -7.47 7.30
CA GLY A 9 -19.97 -7.02 8.51
C GLY A 9 -18.88 -6.02 8.14
N GLU A 10 -19.04 -4.78 8.56
CA GLU A 10 -17.96 -3.83 8.71
C GLU A 10 -16.98 -4.45 9.72
N MET A 11 -15.88 -4.99 9.20
CA MET A 11 -14.82 -5.54 10.03
C MET A 11 -14.09 -4.36 10.65
N ASP A 12 -14.14 -4.24 11.97
CA ASP A 12 -13.39 -3.22 12.71
C ASP A 12 -11.90 -3.53 12.57
N VAL A 13 -11.22 -2.76 11.75
CA VAL A 13 -9.80 -2.94 11.42
C VAL A 13 -8.92 -2.74 12.66
N ASN A 14 -9.44 -2.11 13.71
CA ASN A 14 -8.70 -1.90 14.96
C ASN A 14 -8.44 -3.21 15.73
N GLU A 15 -9.22 -4.27 15.52
CA GLU A 15 -8.93 -5.60 16.12
C GLU A 15 -7.72 -6.30 15.48
N ILE A 16 -7.33 -5.89 14.26
CA ILE A 16 -6.23 -6.50 13.50
C ILE A 16 -4.86 -5.99 13.99
N PHE A 17 -4.82 -4.84 14.66
CA PHE A 17 -3.57 -4.16 14.99
C PHE A 17 -3.02 -4.42 16.40
N THR A 18 -3.58 -5.38 17.15
CA THR A 18 -3.21 -5.57 18.58
C THR A 18 -2.16 -6.65 18.85
N SER A 19 -1.37 -7.08 17.89
CA SER A 19 -0.19 -7.86 18.23
C SER A 19 1.09 -7.05 18.11
N LYS A 20 1.33 -6.23 19.12
CA LYS A 20 2.67 -5.67 19.38
C LYS A 20 3.58 -6.84 19.68
N ALA A 21 4.48 -7.18 18.77
CA ALA A 21 5.53 -8.14 19.07
C ALA A 21 6.38 -7.55 20.20
N GLN A 22 6.10 -8.02 21.43
CA GLN A 22 6.90 -7.72 22.60
C GLN A 22 8.23 -8.46 22.48
N GLN A 23 9.21 -7.81 21.92
CA GLN A 23 10.60 -8.02 22.29
C GLN A 23 11.16 -6.69 22.75
N ALA A 24 11.16 -6.52 24.06
CA ALA A 24 11.76 -5.42 24.75
C ALA A 24 13.28 -5.49 24.60
N SER A 25 13.83 -4.68 23.74
CA SER A 25 15.10 -4.04 24.01
C SER A 25 14.77 -2.59 24.34
N THR A 26 15.35 -2.05 25.40
CA THR A 26 15.24 -0.68 25.85
C THR A 26 15.70 0.24 24.73
N VAL A 27 14.79 0.58 23.84
CA VAL A 27 15.03 1.55 22.76
C VAL A 27 14.69 2.91 23.37
N GLU A 28 15.70 3.79 23.46
CA GLU A 28 15.47 5.23 23.62
C GLU A 28 14.32 5.62 22.70
N GLN A 29 13.44 6.51 23.16
CA GLN A 29 12.26 6.93 22.38
C GLN A 29 12.75 7.47 21.04
N GLY A 30 12.76 6.60 20.01
CA GLY A 30 13.25 6.93 18.69
C GLY A 30 12.34 7.97 18.02
N GLU A 31 12.92 8.78 17.15
CA GLU A 31 12.23 9.73 16.30
C GLU A 31 11.11 9.02 15.52
N THR A 32 9.89 9.58 15.53
CA THR A 32 8.77 9.08 14.72
C THR A 32 9.07 9.28 13.24
N ILE A 33 9.14 8.18 12.51
CA ILE A 33 9.44 8.20 11.06
C ILE A 33 8.21 8.01 10.19
N ILE A 34 7.16 7.36 10.72
CA ILE A 34 5.88 7.20 10.04
C ILE A 34 4.76 7.53 11.02
N GLU A 35 3.88 8.42 10.62
CA GLU A 35 2.71 8.79 11.41
C GLU A 35 1.47 8.86 10.51
N LEU A 36 0.43 8.13 10.88
CA LEU A 36 -0.90 8.18 10.28
C LEU A 36 -1.88 8.69 11.34
N LYS A 37 -2.70 9.68 10.99
CA LYS A 37 -3.75 10.23 11.87
C LYS A 37 -5.08 10.22 11.14
N ASP A 38 -6.03 9.45 11.68
CA ASP A 38 -7.42 9.32 11.21
C ASP A 38 -7.51 9.02 9.70
N VAL A 39 -6.60 8.17 9.21
CA VAL A 39 -6.47 7.87 7.80
C VAL A 39 -7.61 6.96 7.34
N THR A 40 -8.37 7.45 6.38
CA THR A 40 -9.44 6.69 5.72
C THR A 40 -9.18 6.61 4.22
N ILE A 41 -9.36 5.43 3.65
CA ILE A 41 -9.27 5.17 2.21
C ILE A 41 -10.62 4.71 1.71
N ARG A 42 -11.17 5.44 0.74
CA ARG A 42 -12.41 5.12 0.04
C ARG A 42 -12.16 4.88 -1.43
N PHE A 43 -12.69 3.80 -1.94
CA PHE A 43 -12.70 3.52 -3.38
C PHE A 43 -14.12 3.64 -3.90
N ASN A 44 -14.28 4.35 -5.00
CA ASN A 44 -15.54 4.38 -5.73
C ASN A 44 -15.65 3.09 -6.55
N LYS A 45 -16.58 2.23 -6.18
CA LYS A 45 -16.88 1.02 -6.93
C LYS A 45 -17.82 1.37 -8.09
N ASN A 46 -17.28 2.00 -9.13
CA ASN A 46 -18.00 2.20 -10.38
C ASN A 46 -18.07 0.87 -11.13
N ASN A 47 -19.08 0.04 -10.81
CA ASN A 47 -19.44 -1.13 -11.60
C ASN A 47 -20.32 -0.75 -12.82
N LEU A 48 -20.25 0.49 -13.26
CA LEU A 48 -21.02 0.95 -14.40
C LEU A 48 -20.19 0.82 -15.68
N LYS A 49 -20.20 -0.37 -16.30
CA LYS A 49 -20.07 -0.41 -17.74
C LYS A 49 -21.31 0.28 -18.29
N ILE A 50 -21.19 1.55 -18.63
CA ILE A 50 -22.25 2.30 -19.30
C ILE A 50 -22.06 2.00 -20.79
N ASP A 51 -22.71 0.96 -21.28
CA ASP A 51 -22.64 0.56 -22.69
C ASP A 51 -23.50 1.45 -23.59
N ASN A 52 -24.36 2.34 -23.02
CA ASN A 52 -25.26 3.21 -23.77
C ASN A 52 -25.42 4.61 -23.16
N LEU A 53 -25.18 5.64 -23.98
CA LEU A 53 -25.44 7.07 -23.65
C LEU A 53 -26.88 7.32 -23.14
N LYS A 54 -27.84 6.51 -23.61
CA LYS A 54 -29.24 6.60 -23.20
C LYS A 54 -29.44 6.20 -21.74
N GLU A 55 -28.76 5.18 -21.29
CA GLU A 55 -28.80 4.70 -19.90
C GLU A 55 -28.10 5.68 -18.95
N TYR A 56 -27.02 6.32 -19.40
CA TYR A 56 -26.36 7.42 -18.68
C TYR A 56 -27.32 8.58 -18.41
N PHE A 57 -28.08 8.99 -19.44
CA PHE A 57 -29.02 10.11 -19.33
C PHE A 57 -30.22 9.80 -18.41
N ILE A 58 -30.73 8.58 -18.47
CA ILE A 58 -31.85 8.13 -17.60
C ILE A 58 -31.37 8.13 -16.13
N ARG A 59 -30.19 7.63 -15.83
CA ARG A 59 -29.62 7.57 -14.48
C ARG A 59 -29.23 8.95 -13.93
N LEU A 60 -28.81 9.87 -14.81
CA LEU A 60 -28.55 11.27 -14.46
C LEU A 60 -29.83 11.98 -14.01
N VAL A 61 -30.93 11.81 -14.74
CA VAL A 61 -32.21 12.43 -14.46
C VAL A 61 -32.91 11.80 -13.25
N THR A 62 -32.77 10.49 -13.05
CA THR A 62 -33.36 9.78 -11.91
C THR A 62 -32.55 9.85 -10.62
N ARG A 63 -31.40 10.58 -10.57
CA ARG A 63 -30.47 10.63 -9.43
C ARG A 63 -30.01 9.26 -8.93
N GLN A 64 -30.11 8.22 -9.74
CA GLN A 64 -29.68 6.84 -9.44
C GLN A 64 -28.19 6.59 -9.72
N LEU A 65 -27.37 7.63 -9.84
CA LEU A 65 -25.91 7.52 -9.76
C LEU A 65 -25.54 7.24 -8.28
N MET A 66 -25.90 6.07 -7.80
CA MET A 66 -25.45 5.60 -6.50
C MET A 66 -24.00 5.15 -6.66
N PHE A 67 -23.07 6.02 -6.30
CA PHE A 67 -21.67 5.66 -6.08
C PHE A 67 -21.63 4.72 -4.87
N GLN A 68 -21.40 3.44 -5.09
CA GLN A 68 -21.10 2.55 -3.98
C GLN A 68 -19.64 2.82 -3.58
N GLU A 69 -19.48 3.55 -2.50
CA GLU A 69 -18.18 3.72 -1.86
C GLU A 69 -17.80 2.43 -1.12
N PHE A 70 -16.61 1.95 -1.36
CA PHE A 70 -16.00 0.88 -0.59
C PHE A 70 -14.91 1.48 0.30
N ILE A 71 -15.07 1.36 1.61
CA ILE A 71 -14.10 1.82 2.58
C ILE A 71 -13.09 0.69 2.79
N ALA A 72 -11.86 0.89 2.33
CA ALA A 72 -10.80 -0.09 2.46
C ALA A 72 -10.00 0.08 3.77
N LEU A 73 -9.88 1.30 4.26
CA LEU A 73 -9.30 1.64 5.56
C LEU A 73 -10.17 2.72 6.20
N LYS A 74 -10.43 2.61 7.51
CA LYS A 74 -11.26 3.55 8.26
C LYS A 74 -10.54 3.97 9.53
N ASP A 75 -10.35 5.30 9.67
CA ASP A 75 -9.85 5.97 10.87
C ASP A 75 -8.56 5.33 11.45
N ILE A 76 -7.62 4.97 10.56
CA ILE A 76 -6.37 4.31 10.95
C ILE A 76 -5.43 5.32 11.59
N ASN A 77 -4.98 4.98 12.80
CA ASN A 77 -3.95 5.68 13.55
C ASN A 77 -2.77 4.75 13.75
N LEU A 78 -1.56 5.18 13.34
CA LEU A 78 -0.35 4.36 13.39
C LEU A 78 0.85 5.29 13.61
N GLU A 79 1.72 4.90 14.51
CA GLU A 79 3.00 5.57 14.74
C GLU A 79 4.13 4.52 14.72
N ILE A 80 5.13 4.75 13.88
CA ILE A 80 6.31 3.88 13.77
C ILE A 80 7.55 4.74 14.03
N LYS A 81 8.39 4.26 14.94
CA LYS A 81 9.64 4.91 15.31
C LYS A 81 10.83 4.33 14.55
N LYS A 82 11.87 5.11 14.48
CA LYS A 82 13.13 4.70 13.84
C LYS A 82 13.68 3.44 14.53
N GLY A 83 14.04 2.44 13.71
CA GLY A 83 14.56 1.15 14.18
C GLY A 83 13.50 0.11 14.52
N GLU A 84 12.20 0.45 14.49
CA GLU A 84 11.14 -0.53 14.72
C GLU A 84 10.89 -1.41 13.47
N SER A 85 10.53 -2.67 13.72
CA SER A 85 10.02 -3.60 12.72
C SER A 85 8.57 -3.90 13.00
N TRP A 86 7.70 -3.73 11.99
CA TRP A 86 6.27 -3.92 12.12
C TRP A 86 5.76 -4.99 11.17
N GLY A 87 4.86 -5.86 11.67
CA GLY A 87 4.16 -6.86 10.88
C GLY A 87 2.65 -6.63 10.91
N PHE A 88 2.02 -6.60 9.72
CA PHE A 88 0.56 -6.52 9.59
C PHE A 88 -0.02 -7.90 9.30
N ILE A 89 -0.83 -8.43 10.23
CA ILE A 89 -1.45 -9.75 10.12
C ILE A 89 -2.97 -9.57 9.97
N GLY A 90 -3.58 -10.38 9.12
CA GLY A 90 -5.02 -10.34 8.89
C GLY A 90 -5.42 -11.17 7.68
N THR A 91 -6.71 -11.39 7.50
CA THR A 91 -7.30 -12.13 6.37
C THR A 91 -7.07 -11.43 5.04
N ASN A 92 -7.30 -12.14 3.93
CA ASN A 92 -7.27 -11.51 2.60
C ASN A 92 -8.40 -10.49 2.50
N GLY A 93 -8.07 -9.30 1.97
CA GLY A 93 -9.03 -8.18 1.90
C GLY A 93 -9.08 -7.29 3.14
N ALA A 94 -8.35 -7.59 4.22
CA ALA A 94 -8.31 -6.76 5.44
C ALA A 94 -7.61 -5.39 5.30
N GLY A 95 -7.20 -5.00 4.11
CA GLY A 95 -6.59 -3.68 3.87
C GLY A 95 -5.07 -3.61 4.04
N LYS A 96 -4.38 -4.71 4.36
CA LYS A 96 -2.91 -4.72 4.56
C LYS A 96 -2.12 -4.08 3.41
N SER A 97 -2.36 -4.53 2.19
CA SER A 97 -1.69 -3.97 1.00
C SER A 97 -2.09 -2.52 0.73
N THR A 98 -3.32 -2.14 1.07
CA THR A 98 -3.79 -0.75 0.96
C THR A 98 -3.02 0.13 1.93
N LEU A 99 -2.83 -0.31 3.18
CA LEU A 99 -2.07 0.41 4.19
C LEU A 99 -0.61 0.57 3.77
N LEU A 100 0.03 -0.50 3.28
CA LEU A 100 1.40 -0.42 2.75
C LEU A 100 1.51 0.58 1.59
N LYS A 101 0.54 0.61 0.68
CA LYS A 101 0.50 1.60 -0.43
C LYS A 101 0.35 3.03 0.08
N VAL A 102 -0.38 3.24 1.17
CA VAL A 102 -0.50 4.56 1.82
C VAL A 102 0.83 4.98 2.46
N VAL A 103 1.45 4.11 3.25
CA VAL A 103 2.76 4.36 3.88
C VAL A 103 3.84 4.60 2.83
N SER A 104 3.80 3.88 1.72
CA SER A 104 4.72 4.05 0.58
C SER A 104 4.43 5.28 -0.29
N ARG A 105 3.45 6.10 0.09
CA ARG A 105 3.01 7.29 -0.67
C ARG A 105 2.51 7.01 -2.09
N ILE A 106 2.23 5.74 -2.41
CA ILE A 106 1.64 5.33 -3.69
C ILE A 106 0.15 5.72 -3.73
N LEU A 107 -0.53 5.62 -2.58
CA LEU A 107 -1.94 5.92 -2.45
C LEU A 107 -2.15 7.10 -1.49
N LYS A 108 -2.86 8.13 -1.96
CA LYS A 108 -3.24 9.26 -1.10
C LYS A 108 -4.47 8.91 -0.26
N PRO A 109 -4.52 9.32 1.01
CA PRO A 109 -5.70 9.14 1.84
C PRO A 109 -6.89 9.97 1.33
N SER A 110 -8.10 9.43 1.50
CA SER A 110 -9.36 10.15 1.24
C SER A 110 -9.63 11.18 2.34
N SER A 111 -9.22 10.88 3.57
CA SER A 111 -9.20 11.78 4.72
C SER A 111 -8.11 11.38 5.71
N GLY A 112 -7.79 12.26 6.66
CA GLY A 112 -6.69 12.09 7.60
C GLY A 112 -5.35 12.58 7.05
N THR A 113 -4.28 12.37 7.81
CA THR A 113 -2.93 12.82 7.46
C THR A 113 -1.94 11.67 7.51
N VAL A 114 -0.98 11.69 6.58
CA VAL A 114 0.12 10.73 6.51
C VAL A 114 1.42 11.51 6.47
N SER A 115 2.27 11.28 7.46
CA SER A 115 3.62 11.81 7.52
C SER A 115 4.62 10.65 7.46
N VAL A 116 5.56 10.73 6.55
CA VAL A 116 6.64 9.74 6.41
C VAL A 116 7.94 10.48 6.23
N SER A 117 8.90 10.26 7.11
CA SER A 117 10.23 10.88 7.08
C SER A 117 11.21 9.97 6.32
N GLY A 118 12.06 10.57 5.48
CA GLY A 118 13.08 9.84 4.74
C GLY A 118 12.59 9.23 3.43
N THR A 119 13.42 8.32 2.89
CA THR A 119 13.17 7.60 1.63
C THR A 119 12.50 6.26 1.91
N VAL A 120 11.47 5.93 1.14
CA VAL A 120 10.77 4.65 1.25
C VAL A 120 11.11 3.79 0.03
N ALA A 121 11.70 2.62 0.27
CA ALA A 121 11.87 1.58 -0.74
C ALA A 121 10.71 0.58 -0.61
N ALA A 122 9.72 0.67 -1.49
CA ALA A 122 8.51 -0.14 -1.41
C ALA A 122 8.68 -1.45 -2.19
N LEU A 123 8.76 -2.58 -1.47
CA LEU A 123 8.73 -3.93 -2.04
C LEU A 123 7.36 -4.57 -1.78
N ILE A 124 6.29 -3.99 -2.36
CA ILE A 124 4.91 -4.36 -2.03
C ILE A 124 4.48 -5.64 -2.75
N GLU A 125 5.00 -5.90 -3.93
CA GLU A 125 4.67 -7.08 -4.74
C GLU A 125 5.95 -7.78 -5.18
N LEU A 126 5.99 -9.11 -5.04
CA LEU A 126 7.12 -9.92 -5.49
C LEU A 126 7.28 -9.77 -7.01
N GLY A 127 8.45 -9.32 -7.46
CA GLY A 127 8.72 -9.06 -8.88
C GLY A 127 8.23 -7.70 -9.40
N ALA A 128 7.60 -6.86 -8.56
CA ALA A 128 7.26 -5.50 -8.95
C ALA A 128 8.53 -4.72 -9.32
N GLY A 129 8.56 -4.20 -10.54
CA GLY A 129 9.72 -3.48 -11.06
C GLY A 129 10.72 -4.34 -11.84
N ILE A 130 10.52 -5.67 -11.92
CA ILE A 130 11.32 -6.52 -12.79
C ILE A 130 10.60 -6.70 -14.13
N ASP A 131 11.23 -6.26 -15.20
CA ASP A 131 10.75 -6.49 -16.56
C ASP A 131 11.40 -7.77 -17.10
N PRO A 132 10.61 -8.82 -17.40
CA PRO A 132 11.13 -10.09 -17.92
C PRO A 132 11.73 -9.98 -19.32
N GLN A 133 11.52 -8.87 -20.04
CA GLN A 133 12.12 -8.63 -21.36
C GLN A 133 13.51 -7.99 -21.26
N LEU A 134 13.89 -7.52 -20.08
CA LEU A 134 15.18 -6.91 -19.81
C LEU A 134 16.15 -7.93 -19.17
N THR A 135 17.43 -7.75 -19.42
CA THR A 135 18.49 -8.47 -18.71
C THR A 135 18.52 -8.13 -17.22
N ALA A 136 19.18 -8.95 -16.40
CA ALA A 136 19.38 -8.66 -14.99
C ALA A 136 20.07 -7.29 -14.77
N ARG A 137 21.10 -6.98 -15.57
CA ARG A 137 21.79 -5.68 -15.55
C ARG A 137 20.82 -4.53 -15.81
N GLU A 138 20.01 -4.61 -16.85
CA GLU A 138 19.06 -3.55 -17.20
C GLU A 138 17.99 -3.39 -16.11
N ASN A 139 17.52 -4.48 -15.52
CA ASN A 139 16.60 -4.45 -14.38
C ASN A 139 17.19 -3.76 -13.15
N ILE A 140 18.47 -4.00 -12.83
CA ILE A 140 19.17 -3.33 -11.73
C ILE A 140 19.19 -1.81 -11.97
N PHE A 141 19.56 -1.38 -13.17
CA PHE A 141 19.59 0.05 -13.53
C PHE A 141 18.19 0.67 -13.56
N LEU A 142 17.19 -0.03 -14.11
CA LEU A 142 15.80 0.42 -14.13
C LEU A 142 15.29 0.64 -12.70
N ASN A 143 15.39 -0.37 -11.83
CA ASN A 143 14.92 -0.30 -10.46
C ASN A 143 15.67 0.75 -9.63
N GLY A 144 16.99 0.81 -9.76
CA GLY A 144 17.79 1.83 -9.09
C GLY A 144 17.38 3.24 -9.50
N THR A 145 17.09 3.46 -10.78
CA THR A 145 16.63 4.75 -11.30
C THR A 145 15.22 5.09 -10.81
N LEU A 146 14.30 4.11 -10.76
CA LEU A 146 12.95 4.28 -10.21
C LEU A 146 12.98 4.65 -8.72
N LEU A 147 13.95 4.15 -7.98
CA LEU A 147 14.18 4.50 -6.57
C LEU A 147 14.87 5.87 -6.41
N GLY A 148 15.24 6.54 -7.51
CA GLY A 148 15.84 7.88 -7.51
C GLY A 148 17.36 7.92 -7.39
N TYR A 149 18.04 6.79 -7.53
CA TYR A 149 19.51 6.75 -7.52
C TYR A 149 20.10 7.18 -8.87
N SER A 150 21.26 7.85 -8.82
CA SER A 150 21.98 8.22 -10.03
C SER A 150 22.63 6.99 -10.69
N LYS A 151 22.79 7.04 -12.02
CA LYS A 151 23.46 5.97 -12.78
C LYS A 151 24.85 5.65 -12.21
N ALA A 152 25.62 6.67 -11.87
CA ALA A 152 26.97 6.51 -11.31
C ALA A 152 26.94 5.78 -9.96
N PHE A 153 25.95 6.06 -9.11
CA PHE A 153 25.77 5.36 -7.85
C PHE A 153 25.41 3.89 -8.07
N ILE A 154 24.45 3.61 -8.96
CA ILE A 154 24.04 2.24 -9.29
C ILE A 154 25.24 1.45 -9.84
N GLU A 155 26.02 2.07 -10.72
CA GLU A 155 27.22 1.46 -11.30
C GLU A 155 28.27 1.12 -10.21
N SER A 156 28.47 2.00 -9.23
CA SER A 156 29.37 1.76 -8.11
C SER A 156 28.93 0.63 -7.18
N LYS A 157 27.64 0.29 -7.18
CA LYS A 157 27.03 -0.77 -6.35
C LYS A 157 26.70 -2.04 -7.12
N PHE A 158 26.97 -2.05 -8.41
CA PHE A 158 26.54 -3.14 -9.28
C PHE A 158 27.09 -4.50 -8.85
N ASP A 159 28.40 -4.58 -8.61
CA ASP A 159 29.05 -5.84 -8.23
C ASP A 159 28.57 -6.34 -6.86
N GLU A 160 28.36 -5.44 -5.89
CA GLU A 160 27.78 -5.79 -4.59
C GLU A 160 26.35 -6.37 -4.72
N ILE A 161 25.54 -5.80 -5.64
CA ILE A 161 24.17 -6.29 -5.92
C ILE A 161 24.20 -7.68 -6.55
N VAL A 162 25.10 -7.88 -7.51
CA VAL A 162 25.25 -9.19 -8.20
C VAL A 162 25.75 -10.22 -7.20
N GLU A 163 26.72 -9.91 -6.36
CA GLU A 163 27.22 -10.79 -5.31
C GLU A 163 26.10 -11.17 -4.32
N PHE A 164 25.34 -10.19 -3.84
CA PHE A 164 24.23 -10.42 -2.92
C PHE A 164 23.13 -11.32 -3.52
N SER A 165 22.92 -11.23 -4.83
CA SER A 165 21.90 -12.04 -5.53
C SER A 165 22.33 -13.47 -5.80
N GLU A 166 23.62 -13.80 -5.59
CA GLU A 166 24.22 -15.11 -5.92
C GLU A 166 24.07 -15.49 -7.41
N LEU A 167 23.97 -14.49 -8.30
CA LEU A 167 23.77 -14.68 -9.74
C LEU A 167 25.03 -14.43 -10.57
N GLN A 168 26.23 -14.51 -9.96
CA GLN A 168 27.50 -14.22 -10.63
C GLN A 168 27.75 -15.14 -11.85
N ASP A 169 27.27 -16.38 -11.80
CA ASP A 169 27.49 -17.37 -12.83
C ASP A 169 26.48 -17.26 -14.00
N PHE A 170 25.56 -16.30 -13.94
CA PHE A 170 24.49 -16.05 -14.94
C PHE A 170 24.61 -14.66 -15.57
#